data_f45acdc67f3a9de048999ff79d184aec
#
_entry.id   f45acdc67f3a9de048999ff79d184aec
#
_cell.length_a   1.000
_cell.length_b   1.000
_cell.length_c   1.000
_cell.angle_alpha   90.00
_cell.angle_beta   90.00
_cell.angle_gamma   90.00
#
_symmetry.space_group_name_H-M   'P 1'
#
loop_
_entity.id
_entity.type
_entity.pdbx_description
1 polymer ?
#
loop_
_entity_poly.entity_id
_entity_poly.type
_entity_poly.pdbx_seq_one_letter_code
_entity_poly.pdbx_strand_id
1 'polypeptide(L)'
;MVRIKQNENKLEDAAAESAVLAGLCQYGIDAMLEVEYISTEYFVDQTNQVIFDCVKKSLESTQKAELSSLLSAANQLNHYDVIKEEAGYLRYLFDTPILEENISVNGAKLAKLKIARDVKKTLAKCSLEVDKINGDEDIAEII
;
A
#
# COMPACT_ATOMS: atom_id res chain seq x y z
N MET A 1 -25.44 -14.30 7.29
CA MET A 1 -24.89 -14.03 7.21
C MET A 1 -24.18 -13.21 7.58
N VAL A 2 -23.79 -12.88 7.84
CA VAL A 2 -23.30 -12.17 8.14
C VAL A 2 -22.16 -11.75 8.15
N ARG A 3 -21.24 -11.80 7.89
CA ARG A 3 -20.19 -11.41 7.77
C ARG A 3 -19.77 -10.38 7.07
N ILE A 4 -20.09 -10.04 6.45
CA ILE A 4 -20.09 -9.03 5.57
C ILE A 4 -19.76 -7.72 6.10
N LYS A 5 -20.23 -7.39 7.23
CA LYS A 5 -20.05 -6.08 7.70
C LYS A 5 -18.69 -5.75 8.10
N GLN A 6 -17.83 -6.71 8.29
CA GLN A 6 -16.48 -6.39 8.55
C GLN A 6 -15.82 -5.78 7.37
N ASN A 7 -16.21 -6.20 6.19
CA ASN A 7 -15.60 -5.68 4.99
C ASN A 7 -16.06 -4.31 4.65
N GLU A 8 -17.26 -3.97 5.08
CA GLU A 8 -17.81 -2.68 4.77
C GLU A 8 -17.03 -1.54 5.37
N ASN A 9 -16.36 -1.80 6.49
CA ASN A 9 -15.63 -0.75 7.17
C ASN A 9 -14.18 -0.69 6.80
N LYS A 10 -13.73 -1.62 5.97
CA LYS A 10 -12.34 -1.67 5.61
C LYS A 10 -12.13 -1.01 4.28
N LEU A 11 -11.45 0.08 4.25
CA LEU A 11 -11.06 0.70 3.01
C LEU A 11 -9.69 0.18 2.62
N GLU A 12 -9.62 -1.14 2.48
CA GLU A 12 -8.39 -1.85 2.14
C GLU A 12 -8.71 -3.11 1.36
N ASP A 13 -7.75 -3.63 0.63
CA ASP A 13 -7.93 -4.83 -0.17
C ASP A 13 -6.60 -5.59 -0.22
N ALA A 14 -6.49 -6.61 0.61
CA ALA A 14 -5.25 -7.38 0.70
C ALA A 14 -4.90 -8.07 -0.61
N ALA A 15 -5.90 -8.53 -1.34
CA ALA A 15 -5.66 -9.18 -2.62
C ALA A 15 -5.10 -8.20 -3.65
N ALA A 16 -5.61 -6.97 -3.66
CA ALA A 16 -5.10 -5.96 -4.57
C ALA A 16 -3.67 -5.58 -4.20
N GLU A 17 -3.36 -5.49 -2.90
CA GLU A 17 -2.00 -5.20 -2.45
C GLU A 17 -1.03 -6.28 -2.91
N SER A 18 -1.40 -7.54 -2.71
CA SER A 18 -0.56 -8.65 -3.16
C SER A 18 -0.39 -8.68 -4.66
N ALA A 19 -1.45 -8.36 -5.40
CA ALA A 19 -1.39 -8.36 -6.86
C ALA A 19 -0.42 -7.30 -7.38
N VAL A 20 -0.44 -6.11 -6.80
CA VAL A 20 0.49 -5.06 -7.20
C VAL A 20 1.93 -5.49 -6.89
N LEU A 21 2.16 -6.01 -5.68
CA LEU A 21 3.49 -6.44 -5.30
C LEU A 21 3.99 -7.59 -6.19
N ALA A 22 3.12 -8.55 -6.49
CA ALA A 22 3.48 -9.65 -7.39
C ALA A 22 3.85 -9.13 -8.77
N GLY A 23 3.09 -8.15 -9.26
CA GLY A 23 3.39 -7.54 -10.54
C GLY A 23 4.75 -6.86 -10.56
N LEU A 24 5.07 -6.13 -9.50
CA LEU A 24 6.37 -5.46 -9.40
C LEU A 24 7.50 -6.49 -9.33
N CYS A 25 7.29 -7.58 -8.61
CA CYS A 25 8.29 -8.64 -8.51
C CYS A 25 8.51 -9.36 -9.84
N GLN A 26 7.44 -9.57 -10.59
CA GLN A 26 7.53 -10.39 -11.82
C GLN A 26 7.87 -9.59 -13.06
N TYR A 27 7.44 -8.33 -13.14
CA TYR A 27 7.65 -7.50 -14.33
C TYR A 27 8.64 -6.37 -14.12
N GLY A 28 9.07 -6.14 -12.89
CA GLY A 28 10.14 -5.20 -12.61
C GLY A 28 9.79 -3.75 -12.90
N ILE A 29 10.74 -3.04 -13.48
CA ILE A 29 10.62 -1.60 -13.69
C ILE A 29 9.43 -1.25 -14.59
N ASP A 30 9.09 -2.10 -15.54
CA ASP A 30 7.96 -1.82 -16.43
C ASP A 30 6.65 -1.76 -15.65
N ALA A 31 6.49 -2.66 -14.67
CA ALA A 31 5.32 -2.63 -13.81
C ALA A 31 5.32 -1.40 -12.91
N MET A 32 6.50 -1.02 -12.40
CA MET A 32 6.60 0.16 -11.55
C MET A 32 6.16 1.42 -12.30
N LEU A 33 6.51 1.52 -13.58
CA LEU A 33 6.10 2.67 -14.38
C LEU A 33 4.59 2.75 -14.54
N GLU A 34 3.92 1.59 -14.56
CA GLU A 34 2.46 1.54 -14.67
C GLU A 34 1.79 2.06 -13.40
N VAL A 35 2.45 1.97 -12.27
CA VAL A 35 1.87 2.34 -10.98
C VAL A 35 2.78 3.30 -10.21
N GLU A 36 3.49 4.17 -10.92
CA GLU A 36 4.46 5.04 -10.28
C GLU A 36 3.85 6.02 -9.28
N TYR A 37 2.54 6.22 -9.31
CA TYR A 37 1.85 7.06 -8.33
C TYR A 37 1.72 6.38 -6.97
N ILE A 38 1.98 5.09 -6.87
CA ILE A 38 1.83 4.36 -5.62
C ILE A 38 3.04 4.59 -4.72
N SER A 39 2.77 4.80 -3.44
CA SER A 39 3.79 4.93 -2.43
C SER A 39 3.44 4.02 -1.26
N THR A 40 4.30 3.99 -0.26
CA THR A 40 4.19 3.06 0.86
C THR A 40 2.84 3.11 1.56
N GLU A 41 2.30 4.30 1.74
CA GLU A 41 1.05 4.47 2.47
C GLU A 41 -0.18 3.97 1.70
N TYR A 42 -0.03 3.59 0.45
CA TYR A 42 -1.12 2.97 -0.30
C TYR A 42 -1.39 1.55 0.18
N PHE A 43 -0.46 0.96 0.92
CA PHE A 43 -0.61 -0.37 1.50
C PHE A 43 -1.01 -0.23 2.96
N VAL A 44 -2.05 -0.96 3.35
CA VAL A 44 -2.50 -0.95 4.74
C VAL A 44 -1.73 -1.98 5.56
N ASP A 45 -1.45 -3.12 4.98
CA ASP A 45 -0.70 -4.17 5.64
C ASP A 45 0.76 -3.76 5.83
N GLN A 46 1.25 -3.83 7.06
CA GLN A 46 2.60 -3.36 7.38
C GLN A 46 3.68 -4.19 6.70
N THR A 47 3.47 -5.49 6.58
CA THR A 47 4.42 -6.34 5.86
C THR A 47 4.49 -5.93 4.40
N ASN A 48 3.33 -5.64 3.79
CA ASN A 48 3.30 -5.19 2.40
C ASN A 48 4.00 -3.84 2.24
N GLN A 49 3.90 -2.95 3.24
CA GLN A 49 4.62 -1.68 3.21
C GLN A 49 6.13 -1.91 3.17
N VAL A 50 6.61 -2.82 4.01
CA VAL A 50 8.04 -3.14 4.05
C VAL A 50 8.48 -3.77 2.73
N ILE A 51 7.69 -4.70 2.22
CA ILE A 51 8.01 -5.36 0.95
C ILE A 51 8.04 -4.34 -0.19
N PHE A 52 7.06 -3.44 -0.23
CA PHE A 52 7.04 -2.41 -1.26
C PHE A 52 8.29 -1.54 -1.22
N ASP A 53 8.71 -1.12 -0.03
CA ASP A 53 9.90 -0.29 0.12
C ASP A 53 11.14 -1.03 -0.39
N CYS A 54 11.26 -2.31 -0.09
CA CYS A 54 12.38 -3.12 -0.55
C CYS A 54 12.34 -3.35 -2.06
N VAL A 55 11.17 -3.62 -2.60
CA VAL A 55 11.01 -3.80 -4.04
C VAL A 55 11.37 -2.51 -4.77
N LYS A 56 10.86 -1.39 -4.29
CA LYS A 56 11.15 -0.10 -4.91
C LYS A 56 12.65 0.18 -4.92
N LYS A 57 13.31 -0.06 -3.79
CA LYS A 57 14.75 0.14 -3.67
C LYS A 57 15.50 -0.78 -4.64
N SER A 58 15.08 -2.04 -4.73
CA SER A 58 15.69 -2.99 -5.64
C SER A 58 15.55 -2.55 -7.10
N LEU A 59 14.35 -2.08 -7.47
CA LEU A 59 14.10 -1.64 -8.84
C LEU A 59 14.91 -0.41 -9.19
N GLU A 60 15.11 0.50 -8.23
CA GLU A 60 15.92 1.68 -8.45
C GLU A 60 17.39 1.31 -8.68
N SER A 61 17.85 0.25 -8.04
CA SER A 61 19.24 -0.15 -8.12
C SER A 61 19.54 -1.04 -9.33
N THR A 62 18.66 -2.01 -9.62
CA THR A 62 18.94 -3.04 -10.63
C THR A 62 17.86 -3.16 -11.69
N GLN A 63 16.76 -2.41 -11.57
CA GLN A 63 15.61 -2.44 -12.47
C GLN A 63 14.84 -3.75 -12.42
N LYS A 64 15.26 -4.68 -11.57
CA LYS A 64 14.60 -5.97 -11.38
C LYS A 64 14.44 -6.24 -9.89
N ALA A 65 13.44 -7.05 -9.57
CA ALA A 65 13.24 -7.53 -8.21
C ALA A 65 13.58 -9.02 -8.21
N GLU A 66 14.60 -9.36 -7.45
CA GLU A 66 15.00 -10.76 -7.24
C GLU A 66 15.13 -10.94 -5.74
N LEU A 67 15.02 -12.17 -5.28
CA LEU A 67 15.07 -12.41 -3.84
C LEU A 67 16.36 -11.87 -3.24
N SER A 68 17.48 -12.07 -3.92
CA SER A 68 18.78 -11.58 -3.42
C SER A 68 18.82 -10.05 -3.36
N SER A 69 18.27 -9.37 -4.36
CA SER A 69 18.27 -7.91 -4.36
C SER A 69 17.30 -7.35 -3.32
N LEU A 70 16.20 -8.06 -3.05
CA LEU A 70 15.28 -7.67 -2.00
C LEU A 70 15.93 -7.81 -0.62
N LEU A 71 16.68 -8.88 -0.40
CA LEU A 71 17.38 -9.05 0.87
C LEU A 71 18.45 -7.97 1.07
N SER A 72 19.14 -7.61 -0.01
CA SER A 72 20.12 -6.53 0.04
C SER A 72 19.45 -5.20 0.37
N ALA A 73 18.33 -4.91 -0.30
CA ALA A 73 17.59 -3.69 -0.03
C ALA A 73 17.05 -3.67 1.40
N ALA A 74 16.56 -4.81 1.87
CA ALA A 74 16.06 -4.93 3.24
C ALA A 74 17.15 -4.63 4.25
N ASN A 75 18.36 -5.12 3.99
CA ASN A 75 19.49 -4.87 4.86
C ASN A 75 19.79 -3.37 4.92
N GLN A 76 19.77 -2.69 3.79
CA GLN A 76 20.02 -1.25 3.72
C GLN A 76 18.93 -0.43 4.41
N LEU A 77 17.69 -0.94 4.40
CA LEU A 77 16.56 -0.23 4.98
C LEU A 77 16.24 -0.69 6.41
N ASN A 78 17.04 -1.58 6.98
CA ASN A 78 16.85 -2.13 8.32
C ASN A 78 15.56 -2.96 8.43
N HIS A 79 15.20 -3.64 7.37
CA HIS A 79 14.02 -4.51 7.32
C HIS A 79 14.36 -5.98 7.08
N TYR A 80 15.63 -6.33 7.27
CA TYR A 80 16.10 -7.68 6.95
C TYR A 80 15.30 -8.77 7.66
N ASP A 81 15.03 -8.58 8.96
CA ASP A 81 14.33 -9.61 9.73
C ASP A 81 12.90 -9.83 9.22
N VAL A 82 12.20 -8.75 8.86
CA VAL A 82 10.84 -8.85 8.34
C VAL A 82 10.84 -9.63 7.04
N ILE A 83 11.72 -9.28 6.12
CA ILE A 83 11.80 -9.93 4.82
C ILE A 83 12.17 -11.40 4.98
N LYS A 84 13.09 -11.69 5.88
CA LYS A 84 13.51 -13.07 6.12
C LYS A 84 12.36 -13.92 6.66
N GLU A 85 11.58 -13.37 7.58
CA GLU A 85 10.44 -14.08 8.15
C GLU A 85 9.33 -14.32 7.13
N GLU A 86 9.23 -13.47 6.12
CA GLU A 86 8.19 -13.54 5.12
C GLU A 86 8.63 -14.23 3.84
N ALA A 87 9.63 -15.10 3.93
CA ALA A 87 10.16 -15.77 2.75
C ALA A 87 9.09 -16.55 1.99
N GLY A 88 8.15 -17.17 2.69
CA GLY A 88 7.05 -17.91 2.04
C GLY A 88 6.14 -17.00 1.24
N TYR A 89 5.80 -15.86 1.81
CA TYR A 89 4.96 -14.87 1.13
C TYR A 89 5.70 -14.28 -0.08
N LEU A 90 6.99 -13.99 0.08
CA LEU A 90 7.79 -13.49 -1.03
C LEU A 90 7.82 -14.49 -2.17
N ARG A 91 8.00 -15.77 -1.86
CA ARG A 91 7.99 -16.80 -2.89
C ARG A 91 6.64 -16.83 -3.61
N TYR A 92 5.56 -16.67 -2.84
CA TYR A 92 4.23 -16.57 -3.43
C TYR A 92 4.14 -15.40 -4.41
N LEU A 93 4.68 -14.25 -4.05
CA LEU A 93 4.63 -13.07 -4.92
C LEU A 93 5.43 -13.27 -6.21
N PHE A 94 6.57 -13.96 -6.12
CA PHE A 94 7.38 -14.21 -7.31
C PHE A 94 6.80 -15.30 -8.20
N ASP A 95 6.16 -16.30 -7.60
CA ASP A 95 5.79 -17.52 -8.31
C ASP A 95 4.34 -17.59 -8.75
N THR A 96 3.45 -16.80 -8.15
CA THR A 96 2.04 -16.82 -8.51
C THR A 96 1.81 -15.91 -9.71
N PRO A 97 1.50 -16.47 -10.88
CA PRO A 97 1.38 -15.65 -12.09
C PRO A 97 0.31 -14.57 -11.97
N ILE A 98 0.62 -13.41 -12.49
CA ILE A 98 -0.34 -12.32 -12.57
C ILE A 98 -0.26 -11.74 -13.98
N LEU A 99 -1.41 -11.41 -14.56
CA LEU A 99 -1.46 -10.80 -15.87
C LEU A 99 -0.99 -9.34 -15.77
N GLU A 100 -0.16 -8.94 -16.71
CA GLU A 100 0.42 -7.60 -16.71
C GLU A 100 -0.66 -6.53 -16.65
N GLU A 101 -1.75 -6.71 -17.38
CA GLU A 101 -2.82 -5.72 -17.40
C GLU A 101 -3.53 -5.58 -16.07
N ASN A 102 -3.44 -6.57 -15.18
CA ASN A 102 -4.06 -6.48 -13.86
C ASN A 102 -3.27 -5.62 -12.89
N ILE A 103 -2.05 -5.28 -13.22
CA ILE A 103 -1.21 -4.45 -12.33
C ILE A 103 -1.81 -3.05 -12.23
N SER A 104 -2.10 -2.42 -13.35
CA SER A 104 -2.67 -1.07 -13.33
C SER A 104 -4.08 -1.08 -12.76
N VAL A 105 -4.86 -2.13 -13.00
CA VAL A 105 -6.21 -2.25 -12.43
C VAL A 105 -6.16 -2.29 -10.91
N ASN A 106 -5.28 -3.13 -10.36
CA ASN A 106 -5.15 -3.24 -8.91
C ASN A 106 -4.50 -2.01 -8.31
N GLY A 107 -3.55 -1.39 -9.00
CA GLY A 107 -2.98 -0.14 -8.56
C GLY A 107 -4.01 0.96 -8.45
N ALA A 108 -4.89 1.06 -9.43
CA ALA A 108 -5.98 2.04 -9.40
C ALA A 108 -6.92 1.79 -8.23
N LYS A 109 -7.18 0.50 -7.93
CA LYS A 109 -8.00 0.15 -6.79
C LYS A 109 -7.36 0.64 -5.49
N LEU A 110 -6.06 0.41 -5.33
CA LEU A 110 -5.36 0.89 -4.13
C LEU A 110 -5.42 2.41 -4.02
N ALA A 111 -5.30 3.12 -5.14
CA ALA A 111 -5.38 4.57 -5.13
C ALA A 111 -6.74 5.06 -4.67
N LYS A 112 -7.81 4.43 -5.17
CA LYS A 112 -9.17 4.82 -4.78
C LYS A 112 -9.41 4.55 -3.30
N LEU A 113 -8.92 3.43 -2.79
CA LEU A 113 -9.07 3.09 -1.39
C LEU A 113 -8.27 4.05 -0.49
N LYS A 114 -7.09 4.45 -0.95
CA LYS A 114 -6.28 5.43 -0.22
C LYS A 114 -7.01 6.77 -0.12
N ILE A 115 -7.57 7.23 -1.23
CA ILE A 115 -8.35 8.46 -1.23
C ILE A 115 -9.52 8.35 -0.27
N ALA A 116 -10.23 7.23 -0.29
CA ALA A 116 -11.37 7.04 0.60
C ALA A 116 -10.94 7.06 2.07
N ARG A 117 -9.80 6.44 2.39
CA ARG A 117 -9.29 6.47 3.77
C ARG A 117 -8.96 7.90 4.20
N ASP A 118 -8.34 8.66 3.31
CA ASP A 118 -7.94 10.03 3.62
C ASP A 118 -9.16 10.93 3.80
N VAL A 119 -10.17 10.77 2.95
CA VAL A 119 -11.42 11.53 3.09
C VAL A 119 -12.10 11.18 4.40
N LYS A 120 -12.14 9.90 4.75
CA LYS A 120 -12.76 9.47 6.01
C LYS A 120 -12.07 10.09 7.20
N LYS A 121 -10.73 10.11 7.19
CA LYS A 121 -9.97 10.73 8.27
C LYS A 121 -10.25 12.24 8.37
N THR A 122 -10.32 12.90 7.23
CA THR A 122 -10.59 14.34 7.19
C THR A 122 -11.98 14.63 7.72
N LEU A 123 -12.97 13.84 7.34
CA LEU A 123 -14.34 14.02 7.83
C LEU A 123 -14.42 13.80 9.33
N ALA A 124 -13.73 12.78 9.84
CA ALA A 124 -13.72 12.52 11.28
C ALA A 124 -13.07 13.69 12.04
N LYS A 125 -11.99 14.23 11.51
CA LYS A 125 -11.30 15.35 12.12
C LYS A 125 -12.22 16.59 12.12
N CYS A 126 -12.88 16.87 11.01
CA CYS A 126 -13.79 18.00 10.92
C CYS A 126 -14.97 17.83 11.87
N SER A 127 -15.48 16.62 12.01
CA SER A 127 -16.57 16.34 12.93
C SER A 127 -16.15 16.66 14.37
N LEU A 128 -14.94 16.27 14.75
CA LEU A 128 -14.43 16.56 16.09
C LEU A 128 -14.29 18.06 16.32
N GLU A 129 -13.85 18.80 15.32
CA GLU A 129 -13.70 20.24 15.44
C GLU A 129 -15.05 20.92 15.59
N VAL A 130 -16.03 20.46 14.83
CA VAL A 130 -17.40 20.99 14.94
C VAL A 130 -17.97 20.72 16.31
N ASP A 131 -17.71 19.54 16.87
CA ASP A 131 -18.23 19.17 18.19
C ASP A 131 -17.67 20.03 19.30
N LYS A 132 -16.58 20.73 19.08
CA LYS A 132 -15.98 21.63 20.09
C LYS A 132 -16.57 23.00 20.06
N ILE A 133 -17.40 23.33 19.08
CA ILE A 133 -17.97 24.66 18.94
C ILE A 133 -19.09 24.85 19.98
N ASN A 134 -19.01 25.91 20.76
CA ASN A 134 -20.00 26.19 21.81
C ASN A 134 -20.75 27.50 21.61
N GLY A 135 -20.45 28.22 20.52
CA GLY A 135 -21.15 29.45 20.21
C GLY A 135 -20.43 30.74 20.64
N ASP A 136 -19.31 30.57 21.33
CA ASP A 136 -18.57 31.76 21.80
C ASP A 136 -17.39 32.11 20.92
N GLU A 137 -17.13 31.33 19.90
CA GLU A 137 -15.97 31.52 19.01
C GLU A 137 -16.22 32.65 18.01
N ASP A 138 -15.15 33.28 17.59
CA ASP A 138 -15.19 34.18 16.44
C ASP A 138 -15.37 33.36 15.16
N ILE A 139 -16.15 33.91 14.22
CA ILE A 139 -16.36 33.26 12.95
C ILE A 139 -15.02 32.98 12.25
N ALA A 140 -14.09 33.91 12.38
CA ALA A 140 -12.77 33.74 11.75
C ALA A 140 -12.01 32.54 12.29
N GLU A 141 -12.30 32.11 13.52
CA GLU A 141 -11.63 30.94 14.09
C GLU A 141 -12.22 29.62 13.59
N ILE A 142 -13.47 29.67 13.12
CA ILE A 142 -14.14 28.46 12.65
C ILE A 142 -13.81 28.19 11.20
N ILE A 143 -13.67 29.22 10.41
CA ILE A 143 -13.33 29.12 9.00
C ILE A 143 -11.84 29.01 8.78
#